data_e74bada6bdeb8d82a121cc97aa537614
#
_entry.id   e74bada6bdeb8d82a121cc97aa537614
#
_cell.length_a   1.000
_cell.length_b   1.000
_cell.length_c   1.000
_cell.angle_alpha   90.00
_cell.angle_beta   90.00
_cell.angle_gamma   90.00
#
_symmetry.space_group_name_H-M   'P 1'
#
loop_
_entity.id
_entity.type
_entity.pdbx_description
1 polymer ?
#
loop_
_entity_poly.entity_id
_entity_poly.type
_entity_poly.pdbx_seq_one_letter_code
_entity_poly.pdbx_strand_id
1 'polypeptide(L)'
;VYRLGLDSMQVGYQWDFGSDNYSIEDFGFSLKEKGDGQERDGLIKKLQESTIPYFFQENSQNDKYYYAQLIFGFSPLVGHYNIFYRKSDDKSFFFRETTEGVMLKTVYFCDDFLLSLASYEDMQAYKHVLDEQEFAKLKGRTEEDNPFLVKCYFK
;
A
#
# COMPACT_ATOMS: atom_id res chain seq x y z
N VAL A 1 -13.84 -4.09 0.95
CA VAL A 1 -14.49 -2.86 0.47
C VAL A 1 -15.97 -3.13 0.27
N TYR A 2 -16.82 -2.26 0.79
CA TYR A 2 -18.26 -2.38 0.68
C TYR A 2 -18.81 -1.30 -0.25
N ARG A 3 -19.85 -1.65 -1.00
CA ARG A 3 -20.65 -0.70 -1.79
C ARG A 3 -21.94 -0.41 -1.03
N LEU A 4 -22.20 0.87 -0.78
CA LEU A 4 -23.46 1.32 -0.18
C LEU A 4 -24.53 1.42 -1.27
N GLY A 5 -25.61 0.66 -1.13
CA GLY A 5 -26.85 0.87 -1.85
C GLY A 5 -27.83 1.73 -1.01
N LEU A 6 -28.97 2.09 -1.58
CA LEU A 6 -29.99 2.88 -0.86
C LEU A 6 -30.50 2.17 0.41
N ASP A 7 -30.60 0.85 0.36
CA ASP A 7 -31.20 0.04 1.44
C ASP A 7 -30.28 -1.09 1.93
N SER A 8 -29.06 -1.21 1.40
CA SER A 8 -28.17 -2.31 1.76
C SER A 8 -26.71 -1.99 1.55
N MET A 9 -25.86 -2.68 2.29
CA MET A 9 -24.41 -2.70 2.11
C MET A 9 -24.01 -4.04 1.49
N GLN A 10 -23.32 -3.99 0.36
CA GLN A 10 -22.86 -5.18 -0.35
C GLN A 10 -21.34 -5.20 -0.40
N VAL A 11 -20.75 -6.41 -0.37
CA VAL A 11 -19.32 -6.58 -0.62
C VAL A 11 -19.05 -6.20 -2.07
N GLY A 12 -18.24 -5.15 -2.26
CA GLY A 12 -17.79 -4.73 -3.59
C GLY A 12 -16.53 -5.46 -4.03
N TYR A 13 -15.51 -5.49 -3.15
CA TYR A 13 -14.23 -6.16 -3.36
C TYR A 13 -13.77 -6.81 -2.06
N GLN A 14 -13.16 -7.96 -2.20
CA GLN A 14 -12.49 -8.67 -1.10
C GLN A 14 -11.09 -9.08 -1.59
N TRP A 15 -10.09 -8.77 -0.78
CA TRP A 15 -8.74 -9.24 -1.01
C TRP A 15 -8.60 -10.62 -0.34
N ASP A 16 -8.08 -11.57 -1.10
CA ASP A 16 -7.76 -12.90 -0.60
C ASP A 16 -6.23 -13.07 -0.60
N PHE A 17 -5.67 -13.21 0.59
CA PHE A 17 -4.25 -13.44 0.83
C PHE A 17 -3.93 -14.93 1.06
N GLY A 18 -4.86 -15.82 0.72
CA GLY A 18 -4.68 -17.27 0.89
C GLY A 18 -4.46 -17.67 2.35
N SER A 19 -3.35 -18.31 2.63
CA SER A 19 -2.97 -18.74 3.99
C SER A 19 -2.71 -17.58 4.95
N ASP A 20 -2.50 -16.37 4.43
CA ASP A 20 -2.22 -15.18 5.24
C ASP A 20 -3.50 -14.39 5.56
N ASN A 21 -4.66 -14.91 5.14
CA ASN A 21 -5.94 -14.41 5.61
C ASN A 21 -6.10 -14.69 7.11
N TYR A 22 -6.60 -13.71 7.81
CA TYR A 22 -6.96 -13.86 9.22
C TYR A 22 -8.22 -13.05 9.54
N SER A 23 -8.93 -13.49 10.56
CA SER A 23 -10.00 -12.71 11.17
C SER A 23 -9.56 -12.19 12.54
N ILE A 24 -10.30 -11.23 13.06
CA ILE A 24 -10.05 -10.71 14.41
C ILE A 24 -10.23 -11.80 15.48
N GLU A 25 -11.08 -12.80 15.18
CA GLU A 25 -11.34 -13.95 16.05
C GLU A 25 -10.13 -14.90 16.12
N ASP A 26 -9.32 -14.98 15.05
CA ASP A 26 -8.11 -15.81 15.01
C ASP A 26 -7.04 -15.35 16.03
N PHE A 27 -7.19 -14.14 16.56
CA PHE A 27 -6.31 -13.58 17.57
C PHE A 27 -6.87 -13.68 19.00
N GLY A 28 -8.00 -14.38 19.18
CA GLY A 28 -8.63 -14.53 20.49
C GLY A 28 -9.26 -13.23 21.05
N PHE A 29 -9.35 -12.17 20.22
CA PHE A 29 -10.01 -10.95 20.67
C PHE A 29 -11.52 -11.12 20.64
N SER A 30 -12.11 -11.42 21.78
CA SER A 30 -13.51 -11.08 22.01
C SER A 30 -13.60 -9.59 22.31
N LEU A 31 -14.33 -8.84 21.50
CA LEU A 31 -14.66 -7.44 21.80
C LEU A 31 -15.41 -7.27 23.12
N LYS A 32 -15.87 -8.39 23.71
CA LYS A 32 -16.66 -8.43 24.96
C LYS A 32 -15.84 -8.78 26.19
N GLU A 33 -14.67 -9.36 26.03
CA GLU A 33 -13.81 -9.76 27.15
C GLU A 33 -12.49 -9.00 27.09
N LYS A 34 -12.02 -8.50 28.23
CA LYS A 34 -10.66 -7.98 28.35
C LYS A 34 -9.74 -9.19 28.17
N GLY A 35 -9.21 -9.36 26.95
CA GLY A 35 -8.30 -10.45 26.62
C GLY A 35 -7.15 -10.55 27.58
N ASP A 36 -6.74 -11.76 27.90
CA ASP A 36 -5.53 -12.05 28.66
C ASP A 36 -4.33 -11.40 27.94
N GLY A 37 -3.42 -10.81 28.70
CA GLY A 37 -2.25 -10.12 28.16
C GLY A 37 -1.38 -11.01 27.25
N GLN A 38 -1.38 -12.32 27.43
CA GLN A 38 -0.60 -13.28 26.63
C GLN A 38 -1.08 -13.40 25.18
N GLU A 39 -2.39 -13.34 24.94
CA GLU A 39 -2.95 -13.38 23.58
C GLU A 39 -2.59 -12.12 22.78
N ARG A 40 -2.65 -10.97 23.46
CA ARG A 40 -2.24 -9.68 22.88
C ARG A 40 -0.76 -9.69 22.50
N ASP A 41 0.10 -10.26 23.33
CA ASP A 41 1.53 -10.35 23.07
C ASP A 41 1.84 -11.24 21.86
N GLY A 42 1.08 -12.33 21.67
CA GLY A 42 1.17 -13.20 20.49
C GLY A 42 0.84 -12.49 19.19
N LEU A 43 -0.22 -11.67 19.16
CA LEU A 43 -0.58 -10.87 18.00
C LEU A 43 0.49 -9.81 17.70
N ILE A 44 0.91 -9.06 18.72
CA ILE A 44 1.95 -8.03 18.56
C ILE A 44 3.22 -8.66 17.97
N LYS A 45 3.60 -9.85 18.44
CA LYS A 45 4.75 -10.59 17.89
C LYS A 45 4.59 -10.91 16.42
N LYS A 46 3.44 -11.45 15.97
CA LYS A 46 3.17 -11.73 14.55
C LYS A 46 3.20 -10.47 13.68
N LEU A 47 2.66 -9.37 14.20
CA LEU A 47 2.71 -8.08 13.53
C LEU A 47 4.14 -7.53 13.44
N GLN A 48 4.95 -7.70 14.50
CA GLN A 48 6.36 -7.30 14.50
C GLN A 48 7.21 -8.12 13.55
N GLU A 49 6.91 -9.40 13.39
CA GLU A 49 7.59 -10.30 12.44
C GLU A 49 7.21 -10.03 10.98
N SER A 50 6.30 -9.10 10.73
CA SER A 50 5.82 -8.72 9.38
C SER A 50 5.28 -9.88 8.55
N THR A 51 4.72 -10.88 9.23
CA THR A 51 4.24 -12.11 8.59
C THR A 51 2.80 -12.05 8.12
N ILE A 52 2.07 -11.02 8.55
CA ILE A 52 0.65 -10.84 8.22
C ILE A 52 0.36 -9.43 7.74
N PRO A 53 -0.63 -9.25 6.83
CA PRO A 53 -1.16 -7.94 6.48
C PRO A 53 -1.75 -7.27 7.72
N TYR A 54 -1.37 -6.04 7.99
CA TYR A 54 -1.83 -5.35 9.19
C TYR A 54 -2.92 -4.32 8.88
N PHE A 55 -2.69 -3.50 7.86
CA PHE A 55 -3.52 -2.33 7.66
C PHE A 55 -3.55 -1.89 6.20
N PHE A 56 -4.73 -1.50 5.71
CA PHE A 56 -4.88 -0.79 4.45
C PHE A 56 -4.74 0.71 4.71
N GLN A 57 -3.67 1.30 4.22
CA GLN A 57 -3.40 2.71 4.41
C GLN A 57 -4.15 3.57 3.40
N GLU A 58 -4.23 3.10 2.17
CA GLU A 58 -4.84 3.83 1.06
C GLU A 58 -5.79 2.91 0.30
N ASN A 59 -6.93 3.43 -0.11
CA ASN A 59 -7.88 2.73 -0.96
C ASN A 59 -8.47 3.72 -1.93
N SER A 60 -8.22 3.52 -3.21
CA SER A 60 -8.70 4.38 -4.28
C SER A 60 -9.12 3.58 -5.49
N GLN A 61 -9.97 4.13 -6.33
CA GLN A 61 -10.35 3.50 -7.58
C GLN A 61 -10.65 4.52 -8.67
N ASN A 62 -10.45 4.07 -9.90
CA ASN A 62 -10.91 4.72 -11.11
C ASN A 62 -11.65 3.71 -11.99
N ASP A 63 -11.97 4.05 -13.22
CA ASP A 63 -12.68 3.14 -14.13
C ASP A 63 -11.85 1.90 -14.50
N LYS A 64 -10.53 1.99 -14.49
CA LYS A 64 -9.61 0.92 -14.92
C LYS A 64 -9.08 0.07 -13.77
N TYR A 65 -8.85 0.69 -12.60
CA TYR A 65 -8.16 0.05 -11.50
C TYR A 65 -8.88 0.25 -10.17
N TYR A 66 -8.73 -0.73 -9.30
CA TYR A 66 -8.82 -0.59 -7.86
C TYR A 66 -7.40 -0.63 -7.29
N TYR A 67 -7.06 0.33 -6.45
CA TYR A 67 -5.75 0.47 -5.82
C TYR A 67 -5.88 0.39 -4.31
N ALA A 68 -4.95 -0.29 -3.66
CA ALA A 68 -4.78 -0.25 -2.22
C ALA A 68 -3.30 -0.25 -1.86
N GLN A 69 -2.93 0.45 -0.80
CA GLN A 69 -1.65 0.32 -0.15
C GLN A 69 -1.82 -0.47 1.14
N LEU A 70 -1.04 -1.52 1.29
CA LEU A 70 -1.10 -2.46 2.40
C LEU A 70 0.18 -2.38 3.21
N ILE A 71 0.03 -2.34 4.52
CA ILE A 71 1.14 -2.39 5.45
C ILE A 71 1.23 -3.79 6.02
N PHE A 72 2.43 -4.40 5.90
CA PHE A 72 2.81 -5.61 6.61
C PHE A 72 3.68 -5.23 7.80
N GLY A 73 3.37 -5.81 8.93
CA GLY A 73 4.13 -5.62 10.15
C GLY A 73 3.84 -4.34 10.90
N PHE A 74 4.56 -4.16 11.96
CA PHE A 74 4.46 -3.05 12.88
C PHE A 74 5.85 -2.45 13.09
N SER A 75 5.93 -1.11 13.19
CA SER A 75 7.22 -0.42 13.40
C SER A 75 8.19 -1.17 14.35
N PRO A 76 9.50 -1.28 14.03
CA PRO A 76 10.23 -0.57 12.97
C PRO A 76 10.33 -1.31 11.62
N LEU A 77 9.75 -2.49 11.48
CA LEU A 77 9.90 -3.36 10.31
C LEU A 77 8.71 -3.26 9.34
N VAL A 78 8.17 -2.07 9.16
CA VAL A 78 7.00 -1.85 8.29
C VAL A 78 7.36 -2.11 6.83
N GLY A 79 6.65 -3.04 6.20
CA GLY A 79 6.67 -3.25 4.76
C GLY A 79 5.46 -2.60 4.09
N HIS A 80 5.69 -1.69 3.15
CA HIS A 80 4.64 -1.10 2.34
C HIS A 80 4.53 -1.85 1.01
N TYR A 81 3.33 -2.32 0.70
CA TYR A 81 3.04 -3.03 -0.55
C TYR A 81 1.92 -2.34 -1.29
N ASN A 82 2.01 -2.34 -2.60
CA ASN A 82 0.99 -1.79 -3.48
C ASN A 82 0.19 -2.94 -4.09
N ILE A 83 -1.11 -2.81 -4.10
CA ILE A 83 -2.03 -3.74 -4.75
C ILE A 83 -2.80 -2.97 -5.81
N PHE A 84 -2.73 -3.44 -7.04
CA PHE A 84 -3.60 -2.99 -8.13
C PHE A 84 -4.45 -4.15 -8.60
N TYR A 85 -5.73 -3.96 -8.68
CA TYR A 85 -6.64 -4.84 -9.39
C TYR A 85 -7.07 -4.15 -10.67
N ARG A 86 -6.75 -4.76 -11.81
CA ARG A 86 -7.13 -4.26 -13.13
C ARG A 86 -8.49 -4.83 -13.53
N LYS A 87 -9.48 -3.94 -13.67
CA LYS A 87 -10.89 -4.30 -13.89
C LYS A 87 -11.16 -4.92 -15.26
N SER A 88 -10.30 -4.68 -16.26
CA SER A 88 -10.51 -5.13 -17.63
C SER A 88 -10.28 -6.64 -17.83
N ASP A 89 -9.44 -7.26 -17.01
CA ASP A 89 -9.04 -8.66 -17.15
C ASP A 89 -8.93 -9.40 -15.81
N ASP A 90 -9.49 -8.82 -14.75
CA ASP A 90 -9.54 -9.38 -13.39
C ASP A 90 -8.16 -9.77 -12.82
N LYS A 91 -7.11 -9.01 -13.20
CA LYS A 91 -5.76 -9.28 -12.71
C LYS A 91 -5.37 -8.41 -11.53
N SER A 92 -4.79 -9.06 -10.53
CA SER A 92 -4.18 -8.39 -9.39
C SER A 92 -2.67 -8.36 -9.50
N PHE A 93 -2.08 -7.23 -9.14
CA PHE A 93 -0.64 -7.02 -9.05
C PHE A 93 -0.32 -6.64 -7.61
N PHE A 94 0.60 -7.37 -7.02
CA PHE A 94 1.06 -7.15 -5.66
C PHE A 94 2.57 -6.98 -5.67
N PHE A 95 3.06 -5.83 -5.23
CA PHE A 95 4.49 -5.53 -5.29
C PHE A 95 4.88 -4.47 -4.25
N ARG A 96 6.13 -4.51 -3.83
CA ARG A 96 6.75 -3.49 -3.00
C ARG A 96 7.42 -2.41 -3.85
N GLU A 97 8.12 -2.85 -4.89
CA GLU A 97 8.86 -2.00 -5.81
C GLU A 97 8.41 -2.27 -7.23
N THR A 98 8.47 -1.27 -8.08
CA THR A 98 8.28 -1.45 -9.53
C THR A 98 9.43 -2.28 -10.12
N THR A 99 9.30 -2.70 -11.37
CA THR A 99 10.38 -3.41 -12.09
C THR A 99 11.66 -2.60 -12.20
N GLU A 100 11.55 -1.29 -12.12
CA GLU A 100 12.67 -0.33 -12.15
C GLU A 100 13.26 -0.07 -10.74
N GLY A 101 12.76 -0.74 -9.70
CA GLY A 101 13.26 -0.60 -8.33
C GLY A 101 12.73 0.63 -7.58
N VAL A 102 11.63 1.23 -8.06
CA VAL A 102 11.01 2.39 -7.40
C VAL A 102 9.97 1.94 -6.39
N MET A 103 10.11 2.38 -5.15
CA MET A 103 9.05 2.25 -4.14
C MET A 103 8.01 3.34 -4.33
N LEU A 104 6.76 2.95 -4.52
CA LEU A 104 5.65 3.89 -4.63
C LEU A 104 5.12 4.24 -3.24
N LYS A 105 5.23 5.51 -2.86
CA LYS A 105 4.62 6.10 -1.66
C LYS A 105 3.45 6.98 -2.14
N THR A 106 2.36 6.34 -2.52
CA THR A 106 1.21 7.01 -3.14
C THR A 106 0.54 7.97 -2.18
N VAL A 107 0.34 9.20 -2.60
CA VAL A 107 -0.35 10.27 -1.86
C VAL A 107 -1.59 10.78 -2.59
N TYR A 108 -1.76 10.42 -3.84
CA TYR A 108 -2.94 10.76 -4.63
C TYR A 108 -3.12 9.78 -5.79
N PHE A 109 -4.35 9.43 -6.09
CA PHE A 109 -4.72 8.51 -7.16
C PHE A 109 -5.91 9.08 -7.95
N CYS A 110 -5.83 9.10 -9.26
CA CYS A 110 -6.91 9.56 -10.14
C CYS A 110 -7.01 8.68 -11.40
N ASP A 111 -7.78 9.13 -12.39
CA ASP A 111 -8.10 8.33 -13.57
C ASP A 111 -6.89 7.99 -14.45
N ASP A 112 -5.95 8.91 -14.57
CA ASP A 112 -4.84 8.79 -15.51
C ASP A 112 -3.49 8.53 -14.86
N PHE A 113 -3.34 8.85 -13.57
CA PHE A 113 -2.05 8.78 -12.88
C PHE A 113 -2.19 8.60 -11.36
N LEU A 114 -1.10 8.26 -10.74
CA LEU A 114 -0.91 8.45 -9.30
C LEU A 114 0.22 9.46 -9.03
N LEU A 115 0.19 10.12 -7.88
CA LEU A 115 1.31 10.88 -7.36
C LEU A 115 2.00 10.08 -6.27
N SER A 116 3.29 9.88 -6.42
CA SER A 116 4.15 9.28 -5.42
C SER A 116 5.03 10.34 -4.76
N LEU A 117 5.11 10.31 -3.44
CA LEU A 117 6.04 11.15 -2.69
C LEU A 117 7.42 10.48 -2.71
N ALA A 118 8.46 11.25 -3.05
CA ALA A 118 9.83 10.77 -3.07
C ALA A 118 10.75 11.71 -2.29
N SER A 119 11.71 11.12 -1.60
CA SER A 119 12.76 11.85 -0.87
C SER A 119 14.07 11.84 -1.64
N TYR A 120 15.07 12.52 -1.12
CA TYR A 120 16.43 12.49 -1.64
C TYR A 120 16.99 11.06 -1.74
N GLU A 121 16.70 10.22 -0.76
CA GLU A 121 17.14 8.82 -0.72
C GLU A 121 16.57 7.99 -1.88
N ASP A 122 15.34 8.29 -2.30
CA ASP A 122 14.68 7.60 -3.40
C ASP A 122 15.21 8.04 -4.78
N MET A 123 15.95 9.14 -4.86
CA MET A 123 16.32 9.82 -6.11
C MET A 123 17.08 8.92 -7.09
N GLN A 124 17.95 8.04 -6.59
CA GLN A 124 18.75 7.15 -7.44
C GLN A 124 17.88 6.13 -8.19
N ALA A 125 16.80 5.65 -7.58
CA ALA A 125 15.86 4.75 -8.23
C ALA A 125 15.15 5.44 -9.42
N TYR A 126 14.85 6.72 -9.28
CA TYR A 126 14.20 7.51 -10.33
C TYR A 126 15.09 7.85 -11.53
N LYS A 127 16.40 7.70 -11.42
CA LYS A 127 17.34 7.92 -12.52
C LYS A 127 17.06 7.04 -13.75
N HIS A 128 16.51 5.86 -13.53
CA HIS A 128 16.21 4.91 -14.61
C HIS A 128 14.79 5.00 -15.16
N VAL A 129 13.96 5.84 -14.54
CA VAL A 129 12.53 5.97 -14.86
C VAL A 129 12.22 7.32 -15.48
N LEU A 130 12.83 8.39 -14.98
CA LEU A 130 12.66 9.74 -15.50
C LEU A 130 13.55 9.94 -16.73
N ASP A 131 13.06 10.75 -17.67
CA ASP A 131 13.92 11.22 -18.74
C ASP A 131 15.03 12.16 -18.23
N GLU A 132 16.00 12.46 -19.07
CA GLU A 132 17.18 13.27 -18.68
C GLU A 132 16.80 14.68 -18.23
N GLN A 133 15.76 15.27 -18.82
CA GLN A 133 15.31 16.63 -18.48
C GLN A 133 14.63 16.66 -17.13
N GLU A 134 13.76 15.69 -16.88
CA GLU A 134 13.08 15.54 -15.59
C GLU A 134 14.08 15.21 -14.47
N PHE A 135 14.98 14.27 -14.72
CA PHE A 135 16.01 13.92 -13.74
C PHE A 135 16.98 15.07 -13.46
N ALA A 136 17.28 15.91 -14.47
CA ALA A 136 18.13 17.09 -14.30
C ALA A 136 17.55 18.11 -13.28
N LYS A 137 16.24 18.18 -13.13
CA LYS A 137 15.56 19.03 -12.12
C LYS A 137 15.83 18.59 -10.69
N LEU A 138 16.23 17.33 -10.50
CA LEU A 138 16.58 16.79 -9.19
C LEU A 138 18.06 16.98 -8.84
N LYS A 139 18.90 17.31 -9.81
CA LYS A 139 20.33 17.56 -9.59
C LYS A 139 20.53 18.74 -8.64
N GLY A 140 21.39 18.55 -7.64
CA GLY A 140 21.68 19.57 -6.64
C GLY A 140 20.79 19.51 -5.40
N ARG A 141 19.81 18.61 -5.36
CA ARG A 141 19.05 18.34 -4.14
C ARG A 141 19.93 17.65 -3.10
N THR A 142 19.58 17.90 -1.84
CA THR A 142 20.25 17.36 -0.64
C THR A 142 19.21 16.71 0.28
N GLU A 143 19.67 16.05 1.34
CA GLU A 143 18.80 15.47 2.37
C GLU A 143 17.98 16.52 3.13
N GLU A 144 18.41 17.80 3.10
CA GLU A 144 17.70 18.91 3.76
C GLU A 144 16.55 19.48 2.92
N ASP A 145 16.47 19.08 1.63
CA ASP A 145 15.42 19.55 0.75
C ASP A 145 14.09 18.83 1.03
N ASN A 146 13.00 19.54 0.79
CA ASN A 146 11.67 18.96 0.88
C ASN A 146 11.52 17.78 -0.08
N PRO A 147 10.72 16.75 0.27
CA PRO A 147 10.33 15.71 -0.66
C PRO A 147 9.71 16.27 -1.94
N PHE A 148 9.76 15.52 -3.02
CA PHE A 148 9.17 15.88 -4.31
C PHE A 148 8.09 14.92 -4.74
N LEU A 149 7.20 15.36 -5.61
CA LEU A 149 6.13 14.55 -6.16
C LEU A 149 6.53 14.02 -7.53
N VAL A 150 6.34 12.73 -7.73
CA VAL A 150 6.51 12.06 -9.02
C VAL A 150 5.14 11.64 -9.54
N LYS A 151 4.86 12.02 -10.78
CA LYS A 151 3.62 11.67 -11.47
C LYS A 151 3.83 10.38 -12.28
N CYS A 152 3.15 9.32 -11.89
CA CYS A 152 3.24 8.01 -12.52
C CYS A 152 1.96 7.76 -13.33
N TYR A 153 2.06 7.72 -14.66
CA TYR A 153 0.92 7.49 -15.55
C TYR A 153 0.62 6.01 -15.70
N PHE A 154 -0.69 5.68 -15.74
CA PHE A 154 -1.14 4.35 -16.10
C PHE A 154 -1.00 4.14 -17.61
N LYS A 155 -0.53 2.94 -18.00
CA LYS A 155 -0.41 2.51 -19.40
C LYS A 155 -1.56 1.62 -19.82
#